data_62292441d714b487cba7d0e1e63b9c6d
#
_entry.id   62292441d714b487cba7d0e1e63b9c6d
#
_cell.length_a   1.000
_cell.length_b   1.000
_cell.length_c   1.000
_cell.angle_alpha   90.00
_cell.angle_beta   90.00
_cell.angle_gamma   90.00
#
_symmetry.space_group_name_H-M   'P 1'
#
loop_
_entity.id
_entity.type
_entity.pdbx_description
1 polymer ?
#
loop_
_entity_poly.entity_id
_entity_poly.type
_entity_poly.pdbx_seq_one_letter_code
_entity_poly.pdbx_strand_id
1 'polypeptide(L)'
;MTRLLIAASGTGGHLFPALAVAEALPERWQVRWLGVPDRLETKLVPERLGLITVNAGGLQGSKLSKLFQLLRLLAAGVRVARLIRRERIQLVFSTGGYIAAPAILAARFCGVPAVLHEANAIPGRVTRL
;
A
#
# COMPACT_ATOMS: atom_id res chain seq x y z
N MET A 1 8.96 16.35 -11.60
CA MET A 1 7.69 15.61 -11.52
C MET A 1 7.74 14.65 -10.34
N THR A 2 6.79 14.77 -9.43
CA THR A 2 6.78 13.94 -8.23
C THR A 2 6.09 12.60 -8.50
N ARG A 3 6.71 11.52 -8.06
CA ARG A 3 6.18 10.17 -8.23
C ARG A 3 5.74 9.62 -6.89
N LEU A 4 4.45 9.39 -6.76
CA LEU A 4 3.80 8.95 -5.53
C LEU A 4 3.27 7.54 -5.70
N LEU A 5 3.53 6.70 -4.70
CA LEU A 5 2.89 5.40 -4.57
C LEU A 5 1.84 5.48 -3.47
N ILE A 6 0.59 5.25 -3.81
CA ILE A 6 -0.49 5.14 -2.85
C ILE A 6 -0.72 3.66 -2.56
N ALA A 7 -0.62 3.28 -1.29
CA ALA A 7 -0.85 1.92 -0.84
C ALA A 7 -2.11 1.89 0.02
N ALA A 8 -3.21 1.42 -0.54
CA ALA A 8 -4.48 1.34 0.15
C ALA A 8 -5.28 0.16 -0.37
N SER A 9 -5.83 -0.63 0.53
CA SER A 9 -6.60 -1.81 0.16
C SER A 9 -7.68 -2.13 1.17
N GLY A 10 -8.64 -2.93 0.74
CA GLY A 10 -9.64 -3.52 1.61
C GLY A 10 -10.98 -2.80 1.56
N THR A 11 -11.30 -2.04 2.59
CA THR A 11 -12.61 -1.42 2.74
C THR A 11 -12.66 0.00 2.19
N GLY A 12 -13.88 0.52 2.02
CA GLY A 12 -14.09 1.91 1.64
C GLY A 12 -13.46 2.91 2.62
N GLY A 13 -13.36 2.52 3.91
CA GLY A 13 -12.72 3.35 4.92
C GLY A 13 -11.25 3.64 4.64
N HIS A 14 -10.57 2.76 3.93
CA HIS A 14 -9.18 2.96 3.50
C HIS A 14 -9.11 3.57 2.10
N LEU A 15 -9.99 3.14 1.19
CA LEU A 15 -9.91 3.51 -0.23
C LEU A 15 -10.41 4.92 -0.52
N PHE A 16 -11.52 5.34 0.06
CA PHE A 16 -12.09 6.65 -0.23
C PHE A 16 -11.18 7.81 0.19
N PRO A 17 -10.57 7.81 1.39
CA PRO A 17 -9.59 8.84 1.72
C PRO A 17 -8.40 8.88 0.77
N ALA A 18 -7.90 7.72 0.37
CA ALA A 18 -6.78 7.65 -0.56
C ALA A 18 -7.16 8.15 -1.96
N LEU A 19 -8.37 7.83 -2.44
CA LEU A 19 -8.88 8.34 -3.71
C LEU A 19 -9.03 9.86 -3.67
N ALA A 20 -9.53 10.40 -2.55
CA ALA A 20 -9.67 11.83 -2.38
C ALA A 20 -8.32 12.55 -2.48
N VAL A 21 -7.28 11.98 -1.86
CA VAL A 21 -5.93 12.52 -1.96
C VAL A 21 -5.43 12.47 -3.39
N ALA A 22 -5.60 11.33 -4.08
CA ALA A 22 -5.16 11.17 -5.45
C ALA A 22 -5.79 12.20 -6.39
N GLU A 23 -7.08 12.46 -6.22
CA GLU A 23 -7.82 13.41 -7.05
C GLU A 23 -7.46 14.86 -6.75
N ALA A 24 -7.02 15.15 -5.53
CA ALA A 24 -6.63 16.49 -5.12
C ALA A 24 -5.21 16.88 -5.55
N LEU A 25 -4.39 15.92 -5.97
CA LEU A 25 -3.01 16.18 -6.37
C LEU A 25 -2.94 16.90 -7.72
N PRO A 26 -1.93 17.77 -7.92
CA PRO A 26 -1.72 18.38 -9.24
C PRO A 26 -1.48 17.34 -10.33
N GLU A 27 -1.87 17.64 -11.54
CA GLU A 27 -1.70 16.72 -12.68
C GLU A 27 -0.24 16.35 -12.96
N ARG A 28 0.70 17.21 -12.59
CA ARG A 28 2.13 16.93 -12.74
C ARG A 28 2.63 15.81 -11.85
N TRP A 29 1.86 15.38 -10.83
CA TRP A 29 2.22 14.25 -10.00
C TRP A 29 1.88 12.95 -10.71
N GLN A 30 2.82 12.03 -10.76
CA GLN A 30 2.59 10.69 -11.26
C GLN A 30 2.22 9.79 -10.09
N VAL A 31 1.03 9.20 -10.16
CA VAL A 31 0.50 8.36 -9.09
C VAL A 31 0.42 6.93 -9.56
N ARG A 32 0.93 6.01 -8.76
CA ARG A 32 0.69 4.57 -8.90
C ARG A 32 -0.07 4.11 -7.67
N TRP A 33 -0.93 3.14 -7.86
CA TRP A 33 -1.74 2.59 -6.77
C TRP A 33 -1.34 1.14 -6.52
N LEU A 34 -1.09 0.81 -5.24
CA LEU A 34 -0.76 -0.53 -4.80
C LEU A 34 -1.92 -1.07 -3.97
N GLY A 35 -2.45 -2.21 -4.38
CA GLY A 35 -3.56 -2.85 -3.70
C GLY A 35 -3.38 -4.35 -3.61
N VAL A 36 -4.42 -5.04 -3.15
CA VAL A 36 -4.47 -6.49 -3.03
C VAL A 36 -5.45 -7.03 -4.06
N PRO A 37 -5.16 -8.17 -4.72
CA PRO A 37 -6.10 -8.74 -5.68
C PRO A 37 -7.46 -9.06 -5.05
N ASP A 38 -8.51 -8.99 -5.86
CA ASP A 38 -9.87 -9.37 -5.49
C ASP A 38 -10.48 -8.54 -4.35
N ARG A 39 -10.03 -7.29 -4.21
CA ARG A 39 -10.60 -6.35 -3.26
C ARG A 39 -11.26 -5.18 -4.00
N LEU A 40 -11.88 -4.27 -3.22
CA LEU A 40 -12.61 -3.14 -3.79
C LEU A 40 -11.76 -2.25 -4.70
N GLU A 41 -10.46 -2.16 -4.44
CA GLU A 41 -9.58 -1.34 -5.26
C GLU A 41 -9.57 -1.74 -6.72
N THR A 42 -9.78 -3.01 -7.04
CA THR A 42 -9.83 -3.47 -8.42
C THR A 42 -11.04 -2.89 -9.18
N LYS A 43 -12.06 -2.46 -8.45
CA LYS A 43 -13.27 -1.87 -9.02
C LYS A 43 -13.31 -0.36 -8.92
N LEU A 44 -12.76 0.20 -7.84
CA LEU A 44 -12.90 1.61 -7.50
C LEU A 44 -11.75 2.47 -8.01
N VAL A 45 -10.54 1.90 -8.14
CA VAL A 45 -9.38 2.69 -8.57
C VAL A 45 -9.42 2.91 -10.08
N PRO A 46 -9.41 4.18 -10.54
CA PRO A 46 -9.39 4.45 -11.98
C PRO A 46 -8.12 3.91 -12.65
N GLU A 47 -8.25 3.48 -13.90
CA GLU A 47 -7.13 2.95 -14.67
C GLU A 47 -5.97 3.95 -14.78
N ARG A 48 -6.26 5.23 -14.83
CA ARG A 48 -5.24 6.29 -14.93
C ARG A 48 -4.28 6.30 -13.75
N LEU A 49 -4.66 5.70 -12.61
CA LEU A 49 -3.81 5.63 -11.42
C LEU A 49 -2.89 4.40 -11.42
N GLY A 50 -2.97 3.57 -12.44
CA GLY A 50 -2.02 2.47 -12.61
C GLY A 50 -2.02 1.48 -11.45
N LEU A 51 -3.14 0.83 -11.21
CA LEU A 51 -3.25 -0.15 -10.12
C LEU A 51 -2.31 -1.33 -10.33
N ILE A 52 -1.52 -1.62 -9.31
CA ILE A 52 -0.70 -2.83 -9.22
C ILE A 52 -1.18 -3.60 -7.99
N THR A 53 -1.35 -4.90 -8.12
CA THR A 53 -1.77 -5.73 -6.99
C THR A 53 -0.64 -6.64 -6.53
N VAL A 54 -0.53 -6.78 -5.22
CA VAL A 54 0.45 -7.67 -4.58
C VAL A 54 -0.28 -8.49 -3.53
N ASN A 55 -0.04 -9.79 -3.51
CA ASN A 55 -0.68 -10.68 -2.55
C ASN A 55 -0.03 -10.53 -1.18
N ALA A 56 -0.63 -9.72 -0.33
CA ALA A 56 -0.08 -9.38 0.98
C ALA A 56 -0.76 -10.09 2.15
N GLY A 57 -1.84 -10.81 1.96
CA GLY A 57 -2.54 -11.58 2.98
C GLY A 57 -2.50 -11.07 4.42
N GLY A 58 -3.50 -11.39 5.23
CA GLY A 58 -3.51 -11.04 6.64
C GLY A 58 -2.85 -12.09 7.53
N LEU A 59 -2.56 -11.72 8.78
CA LEU A 59 -1.97 -12.63 9.77
C LEU A 59 -3.09 -13.43 10.47
N GLN A 60 -3.68 -14.39 9.76
CA GLN A 60 -4.76 -15.23 10.28
C GLN A 60 -4.44 -16.70 10.05
N GLY A 61 -4.86 -17.57 10.97
CA GLY A 61 -4.74 -19.02 10.82
C GLY A 61 -3.82 -19.69 11.83
N SER A 62 -3.46 -20.96 11.57
CA SER A 62 -2.61 -21.77 12.44
C SER A 62 -1.16 -21.31 12.45
N LYS A 63 -0.33 -21.91 13.33
CA LYS A 63 1.09 -21.57 13.42
C LYS A 63 1.84 -21.75 12.10
N LEU A 64 1.51 -22.81 11.36
CA LEU A 64 2.10 -23.04 10.02
C LEU A 64 1.68 -21.94 9.05
N SER A 65 0.41 -21.55 9.10
CA SER A 65 -0.08 -20.44 8.27
C SER A 65 0.62 -19.13 8.58
N LYS A 66 1.00 -18.89 9.85
CA LYS A 66 1.70 -17.66 10.23
C LYS A 66 3.07 -17.57 9.58
N LEU A 67 3.81 -18.69 9.51
CA LEU A 67 5.10 -18.70 8.85
C LEU A 67 4.95 -18.40 7.35
N PHE A 68 3.98 -19.05 6.69
CA PHE A 68 3.71 -18.79 5.28
C PHE A 68 3.28 -17.34 5.05
N GLN A 69 2.47 -16.79 5.95
CA GLN A 69 2.02 -15.40 5.86
C GLN A 69 3.19 -14.43 6.01
N LEU A 70 4.13 -14.73 6.92
CA LEU A 70 5.32 -13.91 7.09
C LEU A 70 6.18 -13.95 5.82
N LEU A 71 6.41 -15.13 5.26
CA LEU A 71 7.17 -15.28 4.01
C LEU A 71 6.48 -14.54 2.86
N ARG A 72 5.16 -14.62 2.79
CA ARG A 72 4.37 -13.90 1.79
C ARG A 72 4.50 -12.39 1.96
N LEU A 73 4.47 -11.92 3.21
CA LEU A 73 4.64 -10.51 3.53
C LEU A 73 6.03 -10.01 3.11
N LEU A 74 7.06 -10.79 3.40
CA LEU A 74 8.43 -10.46 2.98
C LEU A 74 8.56 -10.44 1.46
N ALA A 75 7.95 -11.41 0.77
CA ALA A 75 7.95 -11.44 -0.69
C ALA A 75 7.22 -10.22 -1.27
N ALA A 76 6.10 -9.84 -0.66
CA ALA A 76 5.38 -8.64 -1.06
C ALA A 76 6.23 -7.39 -0.87
N GLY A 77 6.94 -7.30 0.26
CA GLY A 77 7.85 -6.19 0.53
C GLY A 77 8.95 -6.08 -0.51
N VAL A 78 9.54 -7.21 -0.93
CA VAL A 78 10.55 -7.22 -1.98
C VAL A 78 9.99 -6.73 -3.31
N ARG A 79 8.78 -7.17 -3.67
CA ARG A 79 8.12 -6.71 -4.90
C ARG A 79 7.87 -5.21 -4.88
N VAL A 80 7.39 -4.69 -3.75
CA VAL A 80 7.14 -3.26 -3.61
C VAL A 80 8.45 -2.48 -3.65
N ALA A 81 9.52 -2.98 -3.02
CA ALA A 81 10.82 -2.33 -3.07
C ALA A 81 11.36 -2.26 -4.50
N ARG A 82 11.19 -3.32 -5.27
CA ARG A 82 11.57 -3.32 -6.69
C ARG A 82 10.75 -2.30 -7.49
N LEU A 83 9.46 -2.21 -7.21
CA LEU A 83 8.58 -1.23 -7.84
C LEU A 83 9.04 0.19 -7.53
N ILE A 84 9.32 0.47 -6.26
CA ILE A 84 9.80 1.78 -5.82
C ILE A 84 11.07 2.17 -6.57
N ARG A 85 12.03 1.26 -6.67
CA ARG A 85 13.29 1.52 -7.36
C ARG A 85 13.11 1.65 -8.87
N ARG A 86 12.35 0.75 -9.48
CA ARG A 86 12.16 0.74 -10.93
C ARG A 86 11.43 1.96 -11.42
N GLU A 87 10.39 2.38 -10.71
CA GLU A 87 9.59 3.54 -11.09
C GLU A 87 10.03 4.83 -10.42
N ARG A 88 11.12 4.78 -9.65
CA ARG A 88 11.69 5.95 -8.97
C ARG A 88 10.67 6.68 -8.11
N ILE A 89 9.92 5.93 -7.31
CA ILE A 89 8.95 6.48 -6.38
C ILE A 89 9.67 7.34 -5.34
N GLN A 90 9.14 8.54 -5.10
CA GLN A 90 9.75 9.52 -4.20
C GLN A 90 9.01 9.64 -2.88
N LEU A 91 7.76 9.18 -2.81
CA LEU A 91 6.93 9.26 -1.62
C LEU A 91 5.93 8.12 -1.62
N VAL A 92 5.73 7.50 -0.45
CA VAL A 92 4.71 6.47 -0.26
C VAL A 92 3.66 7.04 0.69
N PHE A 93 2.39 6.93 0.30
CA PHE A 93 1.26 7.33 1.13
C PHE A 93 0.34 6.12 1.32
N SER A 94 -0.07 5.87 2.56
CA SER A 94 -0.97 4.77 2.87
C SER A 94 -2.08 5.21 3.81
N THR A 95 -3.27 4.69 3.60
CA THR A 95 -4.41 4.88 4.50
C THR A 95 -4.67 3.64 5.36
N GLY A 96 -3.82 2.62 5.28
CA GLY A 96 -3.95 1.40 6.05
C GLY A 96 -4.37 0.21 5.21
N GLY A 97 -4.79 -0.86 5.88
CA GLY A 97 -5.08 -2.15 5.26
C GLY A 97 -3.85 -3.06 5.24
N TYR A 98 -4.02 -4.28 4.74
CA TYR A 98 -2.94 -5.27 4.75
C TYR A 98 -1.75 -4.86 3.90
N ILE A 99 -1.99 -4.05 2.86
CA ILE A 99 -0.92 -3.62 1.96
C ILE A 99 0.00 -2.58 2.60
N ALA A 100 -0.43 -1.92 3.68
CA ALA A 100 0.37 -0.87 4.31
C ALA A 100 1.70 -1.40 4.85
N ALA A 101 1.70 -2.59 5.47
CA ALA A 101 2.91 -3.16 6.05
C ALA A 101 4.03 -3.36 5.03
N PRO A 102 3.81 -4.08 3.90
CA PRO A 102 4.87 -4.25 2.91
C PRO A 102 5.26 -2.93 2.25
N ALA A 103 4.32 -2.02 2.06
CA ALA A 103 4.62 -0.72 1.46
C ALA A 103 5.52 0.13 2.35
N ILE A 104 5.22 0.20 3.65
CA ILE A 104 6.01 0.97 4.59
C ILE A 104 7.39 0.36 4.78
N LEU A 105 7.48 -0.96 4.91
CA LEU A 105 8.76 -1.65 5.04
C LEU A 105 9.63 -1.44 3.80
N ALA A 106 9.04 -1.54 2.62
CA ALA A 106 9.75 -1.31 1.37
C ALA A 106 10.25 0.12 1.25
N ALA A 107 9.42 1.10 1.65
CA ALA A 107 9.80 2.51 1.63
C ALA A 107 11.00 2.75 2.55
N ARG A 108 10.97 2.20 3.76
CA ARG A 108 12.09 2.33 4.70
C ARG A 108 13.37 1.72 4.15
N PHE A 109 13.25 0.53 3.56
CA PHE A 109 14.40 -0.15 2.97
C PHE A 109 14.99 0.63 1.80
N CYS A 110 14.16 1.30 1.02
CA CYS A 110 14.60 2.10 -0.12
C CYS A 110 14.97 3.55 0.24
N GLY A 111 14.84 3.94 1.50
CA GLY A 111 15.13 5.30 1.94
C GLY A 111 14.11 6.33 1.43
N VAL A 112 12.88 5.91 1.17
CA VAL A 112 11.81 6.77 0.68
C VAL A 112 10.88 7.16 1.83
N PRO A 113 10.51 8.44 1.97
CA PRO A 113 9.55 8.86 3.00
C PRO A 113 8.21 8.17 2.83
N ALA A 114 7.59 7.82 3.95
CA ALA A 114 6.26 7.22 3.96
C ALA A 114 5.35 8.00 4.91
N VAL A 115 4.14 8.29 4.44
CA VAL A 115 3.10 8.97 5.22
C VAL A 115 1.96 7.98 5.43
N LEU A 116 1.57 7.80 6.67
CA LEU A 116 0.44 6.94 7.03
C LEU A 116 -0.70 7.78 7.60
N HIS A 117 -1.86 7.66 6.99
CA HIS A 117 -3.09 8.26 7.49
C HIS A 117 -3.89 7.20 8.25
N GLU A 118 -4.15 7.44 9.54
CA GLU A 118 -4.91 6.54 10.38
C GLU A 118 -6.22 7.19 10.80
N ALA A 119 -7.33 6.60 10.38
CA ALA A 119 -8.66 7.11 10.67
C ALA A 119 -9.28 6.51 11.94
N ASN A 120 -8.69 5.43 12.49
CA ASN A 120 -9.20 4.77 13.68
C ASN A 120 -8.71 5.45 14.94
N ALA A 121 -9.56 5.52 15.96
CA ALA A 121 -9.19 6.08 17.26
C ALA A 121 -8.06 5.30 17.91
N ILE A 122 -8.03 3.98 17.69
CA ILE A 122 -6.97 3.09 18.16
C ILE A 122 -6.23 2.54 16.95
N PRO A 123 -4.91 2.76 16.83
CA PRO A 123 -4.16 2.23 15.70
C PRO A 123 -4.24 0.72 15.60
N GLY A 124 -4.39 0.21 14.39
CA GLY A 124 -4.36 -1.22 14.12
C GLY A 124 -2.95 -1.79 14.27
N ARG A 125 -2.84 -3.13 14.15
CA ARG A 125 -1.54 -3.81 14.31
C ARG A 125 -0.48 -3.32 13.33
N VAL A 126 -0.86 -3.07 12.11
CA VAL A 126 0.08 -2.59 11.08
C VAL A 126 0.59 -1.21 11.41
N THR A 127 -0.29 -0.33 11.87
CA THR A 127 0.06 1.05 12.20
C THR A 127 1.04 1.13 13.37
N ARG A 128 0.95 0.18 14.30
CA ARG A 128 1.84 0.13 15.48
C ARG A 128 3.25 -0.35 15.16
N LEU A 129 3.46 -0.93 14.00
CA LEU A 129 4.78 -1.34 13.56
C LEU A 129 5.60 -0.11 13.12
#